data_3433da1ef5d5fc7b27f1c03023307651
#
_entry.id   3433da1ef5d5fc7b27f1c03023307651
#
_cell.length_a   1.000
_cell.length_b   1.000
_cell.length_c   1.000
_cell.angle_alpha   90.00
_cell.angle_beta   90.00
_cell.angle_gamma   90.00
#
_symmetry.space_group_name_H-M   'P 1'
#
loop_
_entity.id
_entity.type
_entity.pdbx_description
1 polymer ?
#
loop_
_entity_poly.entity_id
_entity_poly.type
_entity_poly.pdbx_seq_one_letter_code
_entity_poly.pdbx_strand_id
1 'polypeptide(L)'
;MAAADGMTAHVLQLNDVRLRRGEREVLAGVTFGVHRGEIVALMGPSGSGKTTVLRLIAGLEPFQSGIVQVEDLTIVGNGGNSANTLRLLRCKIGMVFQFHHLFEHMPAAKNVWLAPVHAHGVPFREAVRRAQELLALLGVEHRANALPGELSGGEAQRVAIARALAVDPPLLLMDEPTASLDGARRSELRELLQELVGEGRTLVIATHDEEFASSCATRVLRMNNGMVSSQD
;
A
#
# COMPACT_ATOMS: atom_id res chain seq x y z
N MET A 1 -7.48 14.84 38.01
CA MET A 1 -8.15 14.46 36.74
C MET A 1 -7.22 14.88 35.64
N ALA A 2 -6.36 13.95 35.16
CA ALA A 2 -5.48 14.19 34.02
C ALA A 2 -6.26 13.86 32.76
N ALA A 3 -6.36 14.84 31.86
CA ALA A 3 -6.93 14.65 30.55
C ALA A 3 -6.11 13.58 29.81
N ALA A 4 -6.77 12.51 29.39
CA ALA A 4 -6.18 11.54 28.46
C ALA A 4 -6.00 12.24 27.11
N ASP A 5 -4.75 12.62 26.84
CA ASP A 5 -4.31 13.09 25.55
C ASP A 5 -4.56 11.95 24.55
N GLY A 6 -5.52 12.16 23.65
CA GLY A 6 -5.85 11.21 22.59
C GLY A 6 -4.72 11.14 21.59
N MET A 7 -3.61 10.49 21.92
CA MET A 7 -2.57 10.12 20.97
C MET A 7 -3.20 9.19 19.94
N THR A 8 -3.53 9.72 18.77
CA THR A 8 -3.91 8.93 17.61
C THR A 8 -2.75 7.98 17.30
N ALA A 9 -2.97 6.68 17.55
CA ALA A 9 -1.92 5.67 17.42
C ALA A 9 -1.43 5.64 15.96
N HIS A 10 -0.12 5.72 15.77
CA HIS A 10 0.50 5.54 14.47
C HIS A 10 0.26 4.11 13.98
N VAL A 11 -0.21 3.96 12.75
CA VAL A 11 -0.28 2.67 12.05
C VAL A 11 1.06 2.32 11.44
N LEU A 12 1.80 3.36 11.00
CA LEU A 12 3.12 3.22 10.41
C LEU A 12 4.09 4.24 11.02
N GLN A 13 5.32 3.82 11.33
CA GLN A 13 6.39 4.71 11.71
C GLN A 13 7.72 4.24 11.10
N LEU A 14 8.43 5.17 10.48
CA LEU A 14 9.80 5.00 10.01
C LEU A 14 10.72 5.91 10.83
N ASN A 15 11.88 5.39 11.28
CA ASN A 15 12.87 6.14 12.02
C ASN A 15 14.27 5.91 11.44
N ASP A 16 14.88 6.97 10.90
CA ASP A 16 16.23 7.00 10.32
C ASP A 16 16.55 5.83 9.38
N VAL A 17 15.61 5.52 8.50
CA VAL A 17 15.75 4.38 7.59
C VAL A 17 16.71 4.72 6.47
N ARG A 18 17.78 3.91 6.35
CA ARG A 18 18.86 4.10 5.36
C ARG A 18 19.02 2.86 4.50
N LEU A 19 19.18 3.10 3.20
CA LEU A 19 19.42 2.04 2.22
C LEU A 19 20.42 2.48 1.17
N ARG A 20 21.44 1.64 0.96
CA ARG A 20 22.44 1.81 -0.11
C ARG A 20 22.41 0.62 -1.05
N ARG A 21 22.59 0.89 -2.34
CA ARG A 21 22.79 -0.12 -3.39
C ARG A 21 24.17 0.16 -4.03
N GLY A 22 25.17 -0.64 -3.66
CA GLY A 22 26.56 -0.35 -3.97
C GLY A 22 26.98 0.97 -3.34
N GLU A 23 27.54 1.89 -4.13
CA GLU A 23 27.95 3.21 -3.67
C GLU A 23 26.80 4.24 -3.59
N ARG A 24 25.67 3.94 -4.24
CA ARG A 24 24.54 4.88 -4.28
C ARG A 24 23.72 4.79 -3.01
N GLU A 25 23.56 5.89 -2.31
CA GLU A 25 22.59 6.05 -1.23
C GLU A 25 21.21 6.26 -1.84
N VAL A 26 20.27 5.33 -1.57
CA VAL A 26 18.90 5.36 -2.09
C VAL A 26 17.96 6.00 -1.08
N LEU A 27 18.18 5.70 0.21
CA LEU A 27 17.46 6.32 1.33
C LEU A 27 18.49 6.84 2.33
N ALA A 28 18.37 8.12 2.71
CA ALA A 28 19.34 8.87 3.47
C ALA A 28 18.82 9.32 4.84
N GLY A 29 18.12 8.42 5.55
CA GLY A 29 17.56 8.70 6.88
C GLY A 29 16.08 9.08 6.83
N VAL A 30 15.27 8.27 6.15
CA VAL A 30 13.82 8.48 6.03
C VAL A 30 13.14 8.32 7.38
N THR A 31 12.44 9.39 7.81
CA THR A 31 11.71 9.43 9.07
C THR A 31 10.35 10.08 8.85
N PHE A 32 9.26 9.35 9.09
CA PHE A 32 7.88 9.86 9.15
C PHE A 32 6.95 8.86 9.82
N GLY A 33 5.79 9.33 10.26
CA GLY A 33 4.72 8.48 10.79
C GLY A 33 3.42 8.69 10.01
N VAL A 34 2.50 7.72 10.09
CA VAL A 34 1.16 7.77 9.51
C VAL A 34 0.16 7.37 10.57
N HIS A 35 -0.86 8.22 10.79
CA HIS A 35 -1.93 7.94 11.74
C HIS A 35 -3.05 7.11 11.09
N ARG A 36 -3.84 6.47 11.94
CA ARG A 36 -5.00 5.70 11.46
C ARG A 36 -5.99 6.61 10.75
N GLY A 37 -6.50 6.16 9.60
CA GLY A 37 -7.46 6.93 8.81
C GLY A 37 -6.85 8.08 8.01
N GLU A 38 -5.52 8.12 7.82
CA GLU A 38 -4.86 9.08 6.93
C GLU A 38 -4.66 8.53 5.52
N ILE A 39 -4.70 9.42 4.53
CA ILE A 39 -4.08 9.22 3.22
C ILE A 39 -2.82 10.07 3.18
N VAL A 40 -1.66 9.43 3.24
CA VAL A 40 -0.36 10.12 3.10
C VAL A 40 0.15 9.93 1.67
N ALA A 41 0.31 11.03 0.93
CA ALA A 41 0.97 11.02 -0.38
C ALA A 41 2.47 11.24 -0.23
N LEU A 42 3.28 10.27 -0.65
CA LEU A 42 4.73 10.39 -0.78
C LEU A 42 5.06 10.85 -2.21
N MET A 43 5.39 12.12 -2.35
CA MET A 43 5.61 12.78 -3.64
C MET A 43 7.08 13.03 -3.91
N GLY A 44 7.45 13.09 -5.17
CA GLY A 44 8.81 13.43 -5.61
C GLY A 44 9.13 12.92 -7.01
N PRO A 45 10.27 13.35 -7.57
CA PRO A 45 10.66 12.97 -8.92
C PRO A 45 10.91 11.47 -9.04
N SER A 46 10.94 10.97 -10.28
CA SER A 46 11.31 9.59 -10.55
C SER A 46 12.72 9.32 -10.02
N GLY A 47 12.92 8.18 -9.36
CA GLY A 47 14.20 7.80 -8.76
C GLY A 47 14.51 8.46 -7.40
N SER A 48 13.59 9.23 -6.79
CA SER A 48 13.78 9.80 -5.43
C SER A 48 13.75 8.76 -4.31
N GLY A 49 13.25 7.53 -4.57
CA GLY A 49 13.19 6.44 -3.60
C GLY A 49 11.79 6.03 -3.13
N LYS A 50 10.71 6.66 -3.64
CA LYS A 50 9.30 6.39 -3.23
C LYS A 50 8.94 4.91 -3.25
N THR A 51 9.10 4.25 -4.40
CA THR A 51 8.85 2.80 -4.57
C THR A 51 9.68 1.96 -3.60
N THR A 52 10.93 2.38 -3.36
CA THR A 52 11.84 1.71 -2.42
C THR A 52 11.30 1.80 -0.99
N VAL A 53 10.80 2.97 -0.57
CA VAL A 53 10.14 3.16 0.74
C VAL A 53 8.94 2.23 0.87
N LEU A 54 8.04 2.19 -0.13
CA LEU A 54 6.87 1.28 -0.08
C LEU A 54 7.29 -0.19 0.02
N ARG A 55 8.26 -0.62 -0.79
CA ARG A 55 8.76 -2.01 -0.78
C ARG A 55 9.38 -2.39 0.56
N LEU A 56 10.09 -1.47 1.16
CA LEU A 56 10.72 -1.65 2.46
C LEU A 56 9.68 -1.75 3.57
N ILE A 57 8.66 -0.89 3.58
CA ILE A 57 7.52 -0.98 4.51
C ILE A 57 6.84 -2.35 4.38
N ALA A 58 6.64 -2.85 3.15
CA ALA A 58 6.05 -4.15 2.88
C ALA A 58 6.96 -5.35 3.22
N GLY A 59 8.19 -5.11 3.71
CA GLY A 59 9.16 -6.17 3.98
C GLY A 59 9.60 -6.93 2.72
N LEU A 60 9.55 -6.28 1.55
CA LEU A 60 9.97 -6.82 0.26
C LEU A 60 11.41 -6.44 -0.10
N GLU A 61 11.98 -5.46 0.59
CA GLU A 61 13.34 -5.00 0.38
C GLU A 61 14.07 -4.85 1.73
N PRO A 62 15.28 -5.41 1.90
CA PRO A 62 16.09 -5.22 3.09
C PRO A 62 16.69 -3.81 3.11
N PHE A 63 17.06 -3.33 4.30
CA PHE A 63 17.72 -2.04 4.52
C PHE A 63 18.83 -2.16 5.55
N GLN A 64 19.77 -1.18 5.59
CA GLN A 64 20.96 -1.29 6.41
C GLN A 64 20.80 -0.75 7.82
N SER A 65 20.04 0.33 8.02
CA SER A 65 19.86 0.91 9.36
C SER A 65 18.50 1.58 9.51
N GLY A 66 18.11 1.81 10.74
CA GLY A 66 16.82 2.39 11.10
C GLY A 66 15.78 1.33 11.46
N ILE A 67 14.57 1.80 11.66
CA ILE A 67 13.43 0.99 12.15
C ILE A 67 12.21 1.31 11.32
N VAL A 68 11.44 0.27 10.97
CA VAL A 68 10.08 0.38 10.43
C VAL A 68 9.14 -0.35 11.37
N GLN A 69 8.14 0.35 11.85
CA GLN A 69 7.08 -0.20 12.70
C GLN A 69 5.74 -0.09 11.98
N VAL A 70 5.01 -1.20 11.90
CA VAL A 70 3.63 -1.26 11.42
C VAL A 70 2.78 -1.85 12.54
N GLU A 71 1.95 -1.02 13.17
CA GLU A 71 1.23 -1.35 14.40
C GLU A 71 2.17 -1.88 15.50
N ASP A 72 1.99 -3.15 15.90
CA ASP A 72 2.78 -3.85 16.92
C ASP A 72 4.00 -4.58 16.36
N LEU A 73 4.20 -4.59 15.04
CA LEU A 73 5.32 -5.28 14.39
C LEU A 73 6.44 -4.31 14.04
N THR A 74 7.66 -4.68 14.39
CA THR A 74 8.86 -3.89 14.11
C THR A 74 9.84 -4.72 13.27
N ILE A 75 10.36 -4.11 12.21
CA ILE A 75 11.51 -4.61 11.45
C ILE A 75 12.67 -3.63 11.56
N VAL A 76 13.88 -4.18 11.64
CA VAL A 76 15.12 -3.43 11.83
C VAL A 76 16.07 -3.62 10.65
N GLY A 77 16.91 -2.64 10.42
CA GLY A 77 17.99 -2.73 9.44
C GLY A 77 18.97 -3.89 9.73
N ASN A 78 19.89 -4.16 8.80
CA ASN A 78 20.90 -5.22 8.88
C ASN A 78 20.39 -6.68 8.93
N GLY A 79 19.18 -6.94 8.41
CA GLY A 79 18.71 -8.30 8.13
C GLY A 79 18.37 -9.15 9.35
N GLY A 80 18.28 -8.56 10.57
CA GLY A 80 17.95 -9.27 11.81
C GLY A 80 16.49 -9.74 11.92
N ASN A 81 15.69 -9.62 10.84
CA ASN A 81 14.26 -9.91 10.87
C ASN A 81 14.01 -11.39 10.55
N SER A 82 13.28 -12.10 11.43
CA SER A 82 12.91 -13.48 11.19
C SER A 82 11.93 -13.60 10.00
N ALA A 83 11.95 -14.76 9.31
CA ALA A 83 10.99 -15.06 8.26
C ALA A 83 9.54 -14.97 8.77
N ASN A 84 9.31 -15.34 10.03
CA ASN A 84 7.99 -15.24 10.67
C ASN A 84 7.57 -13.78 10.88
N THR A 85 8.48 -12.92 11.34
CA THR A 85 8.22 -11.47 11.49
C THR A 85 7.82 -10.85 10.15
N LEU A 86 8.57 -11.14 9.08
CA LEU A 86 8.25 -10.65 7.73
C LEU A 86 6.93 -11.21 7.19
N ARG A 87 6.60 -12.47 7.51
CA ARG A 87 5.30 -13.05 7.14
C ARG A 87 4.15 -12.33 7.84
N LEU A 88 4.26 -12.11 9.15
CA LEU A 88 3.25 -11.40 9.94
C LEU A 88 3.09 -9.95 9.47
N LEU A 89 4.19 -9.26 9.16
CA LEU A 89 4.17 -7.91 8.61
C LEU A 89 3.36 -7.85 7.31
N ARG A 90 3.59 -8.79 6.39
CA ARG A 90 2.86 -8.86 5.12
C ARG A 90 1.37 -9.16 5.28
N CYS A 91 0.95 -9.73 6.41
CA CYS A 91 -0.47 -9.88 6.75
C CYS A 91 -1.14 -8.56 7.13
N LYS A 92 -0.37 -7.56 7.56
CA LYS A 92 -0.87 -6.23 7.94
C LYS A 92 -0.82 -5.21 6.82
N ILE A 93 -0.31 -5.59 5.64
CA ILE A 93 -0.07 -4.67 4.53
C ILE A 93 -0.72 -5.21 3.26
N GLY A 94 -1.61 -4.41 2.68
CA GLY A 94 -2.03 -4.57 1.30
C GLY A 94 -1.12 -3.75 0.39
N MET A 95 -0.69 -4.30 -0.75
CA MET A 95 0.14 -3.55 -1.70
C MET A 95 -0.42 -3.63 -3.11
N VAL A 96 -0.60 -2.44 -3.71
CA VAL A 96 -0.96 -2.25 -5.11
C VAL A 96 0.26 -1.69 -5.83
N PHE A 97 0.75 -2.44 -6.83
CA PHE A 97 1.90 -2.06 -7.64
C PHE A 97 1.48 -1.29 -8.88
N GLN A 98 2.37 -0.47 -9.42
CA GLN A 98 2.15 0.35 -10.62
C GLN A 98 1.63 -0.46 -11.83
N PHE A 99 2.13 -1.68 -12.04
CA PHE A 99 1.72 -2.57 -13.13
C PHE A 99 0.74 -3.66 -12.68
N HIS A 100 0.06 -3.47 -11.54
CA HIS A 100 -0.92 -4.36 -10.93
C HIS A 100 -0.38 -5.75 -10.55
N HIS A 101 0.49 -6.36 -11.35
CA HIS A 101 1.10 -7.69 -11.15
C HIS A 101 0.07 -8.77 -10.80
N LEU A 102 -1.03 -8.81 -11.57
CA LEU A 102 -1.98 -9.89 -11.47
C LEU A 102 -1.37 -11.19 -12.03
N PHE A 103 -1.80 -12.32 -11.51
CA PHE A 103 -1.40 -13.63 -12.03
C PHE A 103 -2.12 -13.86 -13.37
N GLU A 104 -1.40 -13.74 -14.48
CA GLU A 104 -1.92 -13.74 -15.85
C GLU A 104 -2.75 -14.98 -16.22
N HIS A 105 -2.42 -16.13 -15.64
CA HIS A 105 -3.07 -17.41 -15.87
C HIS A 105 -4.23 -17.70 -14.91
N MET A 106 -4.64 -16.73 -14.11
CA MET A 106 -5.71 -16.88 -13.11
C MET A 106 -6.79 -15.83 -13.32
N PRO A 107 -8.10 -16.22 -13.24
CA PRO A 107 -9.19 -15.26 -13.26
C PRO A 107 -9.10 -14.20 -12.15
N ALA A 108 -9.77 -13.06 -12.37
CA ALA A 108 -9.79 -11.94 -11.42
C ALA A 108 -10.19 -12.38 -10.01
N ALA A 109 -11.27 -13.14 -9.84
CA ALA A 109 -11.69 -13.63 -8.53
C ALA A 109 -10.61 -14.49 -7.86
N LYS A 110 -9.90 -15.33 -8.63
CA LYS A 110 -8.82 -16.17 -8.08
C LYS A 110 -7.62 -15.34 -7.65
N ASN A 111 -7.29 -14.28 -8.39
CA ASN A 111 -6.26 -13.32 -7.97
C ASN A 111 -6.57 -12.73 -6.59
N VAL A 112 -7.83 -12.53 -6.25
CA VAL A 112 -8.26 -11.94 -4.97
C VAL A 112 -8.23 -12.96 -3.84
N TRP A 113 -8.84 -14.16 -4.01
CA TRP A 113 -8.97 -15.12 -2.91
C TRP A 113 -7.75 -16.02 -2.68
N LEU A 114 -6.78 -16.06 -3.59
CA LEU A 114 -5.65 -17.00 -3.53
C LEU A 114 -4.81 -16.84 -2.27
N ALA A 115 -4.37 -15.61 -1.97
CA ALA A 115 -3.54 -15.33 -0.81
C ALA A 115 -4.28 -15.57 0.52
N PRO A 116 -5.52 -15.13 0.73
CA PRO A 116 -6.32 -15.50 1.91
C PRO A 116 -6.31 -16.99 2.20
N VAL A 117 -6.55 -17.85 1.20
CA VAL A 117 -6.59 -19.30 1.40
C VAL A 117 -5.21 -19.87 1.71
N HIS A 118 -4.22 -19.60 0.87
CA HIS A 118 -2.94 -20.33 0.90
C HIS A 118 -1.89 -19.71 1.82
N ALA A 119 -1.93 -18.40 2.04
CA ALA A 119 -0.96 -17.71 2.89
C ALA A 119 -1.52 -17.39 4.29
N HIS A 120 -2.84 -17.21 4.42
CA HIS A 120 -3.47 -16.80 5.67
C HIS A 120 -4.37 -17.88 6.30
N GLY A 121 -4.58 -19.02 5.62
CA GLY A 121 -5.36 -20.12 6.15
C GLY A 121 -6.87 -19.86 6.25
N VAL A 122 -7.38 -18.85 5.54
CA VAL A 122 -8.82 -18.55 5.50
C VAL A 122 -9.55 -19.70 4.79
N PRO A 123 -10.67 -20.19 5.33
CA PRO A 123 -11.46 -21.23 4.67
C PRO A 123 -11.86 -20.83 3.25
N PHE A 124 -11.71 -21.73 2.29
CA PHE A 124 -11.94 -21.46 0.86
C PHE A 124 -13.28 -20.77 0.58
N ARG A 125 -14.37 -21.27 1.18
CA ARG A 125 -15.71 -20.69 0.97
C ARG A 125 -15.81 -19.23 1.45
N GLU A 126 -15.15 -18.92 2.56
CA GLU A 126 -15.10 -17.57 3.12
C GLU A 126 -14.26 -16.63 2.25
N ALA A 127 -13.10 -17.08 1.82
CA ALA A 127 -12.21 -16.31 0.93
C ALA A 127 -12.88 -16.00 -0.41
N VAL A 128 -13.59 -16.97 -1.00
CA VAL A 128 -14.34 -16.76 -2.25
C VAL A 128 -15.48 -15.75 -2.05
N ARG A 129 -16.26 -15.88 -0.96
CA ARG A 129 -17.34 -14.94 -0.63
C ARG A 129 -16.76 -13.52 -0.47
N ARG A 130 -15.69 -13.37 0.29
CA ARG A 130 -15.01 -12.08 0.48
C ARG A 130 -14.47 -11.50 -0.82
N ALA A 131 -13.92 -12.32 -1.70
CA ALA A 131 -13.48 -11.88 -3.02
C ALA A 131 -14.63 -11.35 -3.87
N GLN A 132 -15.78 -12.00 -3.86
CA GLN A 132 -16.98 -11.54 -4.56
C GLN A 132 -17.48 -10.20 -4.01
N GLU A 133 -17.55 -10.06 -2.68
CA GLU A 133 -17.93 -8.81 -2.02
C GLU A 133 -16.99 -7.65 -2.40
N LEU A 134 -15.68 -7.89 -2.41
CA LEU A 134 -14.70 -6.87 -2.80
C LEU A 134 -14.78 -6.51 -4.28
N LEU A 135 -14.96 -7.48 -5.17
CA LEU A 135 -15.14 -7.19 -6.59
C LEU A 135 -16.44 -6.42 -6.85
N ALA A 136 -17.52 -6.70 -6.12
CA ALA A 136 -18.75 -5.95 -6.19
C ALA A 136 -18.59 -4.52 -5.65
N LEU A 137 -17.97 -4.36 -4.47
CA LEU A 137 -17.66 -3.06 -3.88
C LEU A 137 -16.87 -2.16 -4.86
N LEU A 138 -15.94 -2.77 -5.61
CA LEU A 138 -15.10 -2.08 -6.58
C LEU A 138 -15.73 -2.00 -7.99
N GLY A 139 -16.98 -2.47 -8.17
CA GLY A 139 -17.74 -2.40 -9.43
C GLY A 139 -17.19 -3.26 -10.56
N VAL A 140 -16.47 -4.35 -10.22
CA VAL A 140 -15.84 -5.27 -11.21
C VAL A 140 -16.27 -6.72 -11.02
N GLU A 141 -17.38 -6.98 -10.36
CA GLU A 141 -17.94 -8.33 -10.16
C GLU A 141 -18.28 -9.04 -11.48
N HIS A 142 -18.71 -8.28 -12.49
CA HIS A 142 -19.00 -8.79 -13.83
C HIS A 142 -17.76 -9.33 -14.55
N ARG A 143 -16.56 -9.00 -14.06
CA ARG A 143 -15.24 -9.45 -14.58
C ARG A 143 -14.61 -10.55 -13.73
N ALA A 144 -15.31 -11.11 -12.75
CA ALA A 144 -14.77 -12.09 -11.79
C ALA A 144 -14.08 -13.30 -12.47
N ASN A 145 -14.60 -13.74 -13.62
CA ASN A 145 -14.05 -14.87 -14.39
C ASN A 145 -13.08 -14.46 -15.50
N ALA A 146 -12.88 -13.16 -15.75
CA ALA A 146 -11.97 -12.67 -16.78
C ALA A 146 -10.51 -12.88 -16.39
N LEU A 147 -9.65 -13.21 -17.36
CA LEU A 147 -8.20 -13.23 -17.19
C LEU A 147 -7.66 -11.79 -17.24
N PRO A 148 -6.49 -11.51 -16.62
CA PRO A 148 -5.90 -10.17 -16.60
C PRO A 148 -5.77 -9.51 -17.98
N GLY A 149 -5.41 -10.29 -19.00
CA GLY A 149 -5.30 -9.80 -20.38
C GLY A 149 -6.63 -9.38 -21.03
N GLU A 150 -7.77 -9.73 -20.43
CA GLU A 150 -9.12 -9.38 -20.88
C GLU A 150 -9.68 -8.15 -20.14
N LEU A 151 -8.96 -7.65 -19.13
CA LEU A 151 -9.36 -6.50 -18.33
C LEU A 151 -8.83 -5.20 -18.95
N SER A 152 -9.64 -4.14 -18.89
CA SER A 152 -9.12 -2.79 -19.10
C SER A 152 -8.16 -2.40 -17.97
N GLY A 153 -7.30 -1.40 -18.19
CA GLY A 153 -6.36 -0.93 -17.16
C GLY A 153 -7.05 -0.56 -15.84
N GLY A 154 -8.20 0.11 -15.90
CA GLY A 154 -8.98 0.45 -14.71
C GLY A 154 -9.60 -0.77 -14.02
N GLU A 155 -10.11 -1.77 -14.78
CA GLU A 155 -10.61 -3.02 -14.20
C GLU A 155 -9.48 -3.81 -13.52
N ALA A 156 -8.32 -3.93 -14.19
CA ALA A 156 -7.15 -4.59 -13.62
C ALA A 156 -6.67 -3.92 -12.33
N GLN A 157 -6.69 -2.59 -12.27
CA GLN A 157 -6.38 -1.84 -11.06
C GLN A 157 -7.36 -2.12 -9.93
N ARG A 158 -8.67 -2.12 -10.20
CA ARG A 158 -9.70 -2.44 -9.21
C ARG A 158 -9.55 -3.87 -8.68
N VAL A 159 -9.24 -4.83 -9.55
CA VAL A 159 -8.91 -6.20 -9.14
C VAL A 159 -7.65 -6.25 -8.27
N ALA A 160 -6.61 -5.47 -8.57
CA ALA A 160 -5.41 -5.38 -7.75
C ALA A 160 -5.68 -4.76 -6.37
N ILE A 161 -6.57 -3.77 -6.30
CA ILE A 161 -7.06 -3.19 -5.03
C ILE A 161 -7.87 -4.23 -4.25
N ALA A 162 -8.80 -4.95 -4.90
CA ALA A 162 -9.55 -6.04 -4.28
C ALA A 162 -8.62 -7.09 -3.66
N ARG A 163 -7.58 -7.49 -4.41
CA ARG A 163 -6.56 -8.43 -3.92
C ARG A 163 -5.82 -7.89 -2.70
N ALA A 164 -5.45 -6.62 -2.70
CA ALA A 164 -4.76 -6.00 -1.58
C ALA A 164 -5.65 -5.91 -0.33
N LEU A 165 -6.97 -5.70 -0.49
CA LEU A 165 -7.96 -5.62 0.59
C LEU A 165 -8.45 -6.99 1.09
N ALA A 166 -8.16 -8.07 0.38
CA ALA A 166 -8.72 -9.40 0.66
C ALA A 166 -8.34 -9.96 2.05
N VAL A 167 -7.21 -9.51 2.60
CA VAL A 167 -6.71 -9.89 3.93
C VAL A 167 -7.05 -8.87 5.02
N ASP A 168 -7.88 -7.89 4.70
CA ASP A 168 -8.31 -6.83 5.62
C ASP A 168 -7.15 -6.07 6.29
N PRO A 169 -6.17 -5.56 5.51
CA PRO A 169 -4.97 -4.98 6.10
C PRO A 169 -5.26 -3.61 6.72
N PRO A 170 -4.66 -3.26 7.88
CA PRO A 170 -4.75 -1.92 8.47
C PRO A 170 -4.04 -0.84 7.64
N LEU A 171 -3.08 -1.23 6.79
CA LEU A 171 -2.29 -0.33 5.94
C LEU A 171 -2.32 -0.78 4.48
N LEU A 172 -2.74 0.14 3.59
CA LEU A 172 -2.70 -0.05 2.14
C LEU A 172 -1.60 0.82 1.53
N LEU A 173 -0.70 0.21 0.78
CA LEU A 173 0.38 0.88 0.04
C LEU A 173 0.05 0.87 -1.45
N MET A 174 0.19 2.01 -2.12
CA MET A 174 -0.07 2.15 -3.56
C MET A 174 1.10 2.83 -4.26
N ASP A 175 1.65 2.17 -5.28
CA ASP A 175 2.76 2.69 -6.06
C ASP A 175 2.26 3.19 -7.42
N GLU A 176 2.34 4.51 -7.65
CA GLU A 176 1.91 5.22 -8.87
C GLU A 176 0.51 4.79 -9.37
N PRO A 177 -0.55 4.87 -8.54
CA PRO A 177 -1.85 4.31 -8.90
C PRO A 177 -2.56 5.04 -10.05
N THR A 178 -2.10 6.24 -10.43
CA THR A 178 -2.69 7.05 -11.52
C THR A 178 -1.94 6.94 -12.85
N ALA A 179 -0.81 6.23 -12.92
CA ALA A 179 0.11 6.23 -14.06
C ALA A 179 -0.52 5.81 -15.40
N SER A 180 -1.57 5.00 -15.37
CA SER A 180 -2.25 4.47 -16.57
C SER A 180 -3.70 4.93 -16.69
N LEU A 181 -4.12 5.95 -15.92
CA LEU A 181 -5.50 6.41 -15.85
C LEU A 181 -5.72 7.75 -16.57
N ASP A 182 -6.82 7.84 -17.30
CA ASP A 182 -7.36 9.11 -17.79
C ASP A 182 -8.03 9.93 -16.64
N GLY A 183 -8.42 11.17 -16.93
CA GLY A 183 -8.96 12.08 -15.92
C GLY A 183 -10.23 11.55 -15.23
N ALA A 184 -11.14 10.91 -15.96
CA ALA A 184 -12.38 10.37 -15.39
C ALA A 184 -12.07 9.23 -14.41
N ARG A 185 -11.18 8.31 -14.79
CA ARG A 185 -10.77 7.19 -13.95
C ARG A 185 -9.96 7.62 -12.73
N ARG A 186 -9.18 8.71 -12.82
CA ARG A 186 -8.52 9.31 -11.65
C ARG A 186 -9.53 9.82 -10.63
N SER A 187 -10.62 10.44 -11.08
CA SER A 187 -11.70 10.89 -10.18
C SER A 187 -12.40 9.73 -9.50
N GLU A 188 -12.72 8.65 -10.23
CA GLU A 188 -13.28 7.42 -9.66
C GLU A 188 -12.34 6.78 -8.63
N LEU A 189 -11.04 6.73 -8.92
CA LEU A 189 -10.05 6.20 -7.97
C LEU A 189 -10.00 7.06 -6.71
N ARG A 190 -9.99 8.39 -6.84
CA ARG A 190 -10.01 9.31 -5.69
C ARG A 190 -11.20 9.04 -4.78
N GLU A 191 -12.41 8.97 -5.35
CA GLU A 191 -13.64 8.69 -4.60
C GLU A 191 -13.54 7.38 -3.84
N LEU A 192 -13.08 6.32 -4.52
CA LEU A 192 -12.84 5.00 -3.91
C LEU A 192 -11.86 5.09 -2.72
N LEU A 193 -10.74 5.81 -2.86
CA LEU A 193 -9.77 5.92 -1.78
C LEU A 193 -10.34 6.69 -0.58
N GLN A 194 -11.15 7.73 -0.83
CA GLN A 194 -11.85 8.48 0.22
C GLN A 194 -12.88 7.60 0.95
N GLU A 195 -13.63 6.74 0.24
CA GLU A 195 -14.54 5.77 0.84
C GLU A 195 -13.78 4.78 1.75
N LEU A 196 -12.67 4.21 1.26
CA LEU A 196 -11.85 3.30 2.05
C LEU A 196 -11.34 3.93 3.36
N VAL A 197 -10.95 5.21 3.31
CA VAL A 197 -10.54 5.95 4.52
C VAL A 197 -11.73 6.24 5.42
N GLY A 198 -12.90 6.56 4.85
CA GLY A 198 -14.16 6.70 5.60
C GLY A 198 -14.53 5.42 6.36
N GLU A 199 -14.13 4.25 5.87
CA GLU A 199 -14.24 2.94 6.53
C GLU A 199 -13.11 2.67 7.56
N GLY A 200 -12.22 3.63 7.80
CA GLY A 200 -11.12 3.53 8.77
C GLY A 200 -9.81 2.95 8.23
N ARG A 201 -9.66 2.81 6.91
CA ARG A 201 -8.41 2.37 6.28
C ARG A 201 -7.35 3.47 6.31
N THR A 202 -6.09 3.07 6.34
CA THR A 202 -4.93 3.96 6.28
C THR A 202 -4.16 3.70 5.00
N LEU A 203 -3.80 4.75 4.28
CA LEU A 203 -3.18 4.63 2.97
C LEU A 203 -1.86 5.40 2.89
N VAL A 204 -0.86 4.81 2.21
CA VAL A 204 0.35 5.52 1.75
C VAL A 204 0.45 5.36 0.24
N ILE A 205 0.46 6.49 -0.47
CA ILE A 205 0.45 6.53 -1.93
C ILE A 205 1.76 7.18 -2.40
N ALA A 206 2.59 6.43 -3.14
CA ALA A 206 3.71 7.02 -3.85
C ALA A 206 3.24 7.51 -5.21
N THR A 207 3.41 8.79 -5.50
CA THR A 207 3.03 9.36 -6.80
C THR A 207 3.87 10.59 -7.16
N HIS A 208 3.89 10.93 -8.44
CA HIS A 208 4.39 12.21 -8.95
C HIS A 208 3.25 13.12 -9.46
N ASP A 209 2.00 12.66 -9.37
CA ASP A 209 0.80 13.39 -9.79
C ASP A 209 0.36 14.34 -8.67
N GLU A 210 0.73 15.64 -8.81
CA GLU A 210 0.44 16.66 -7.79
C GLU A 210 -1.07 16.94 -7.67
N GLU A 211 -1.79 16.91 -8.78
CA GLU A 211 -3.23 17.17 -8.79
C GLU A 211 -3.97 16.06 -8.04
N PHE A 212 -3.64 14.80 -8.35
CA PHE A 212 -4.23 13.66 -7.67
C PHE A 212 -3.90 13.66 -6.17
N ALA A 213 -2.63 13.84 -5.80
CA ALA A 213 -2.22 13.87 -4.39
C ALA A 213 -2.95 14.99 -3.61
N SER A 214 -3.00 16.20 -4.16
CA SER A 214 -3.67 17.34 -3.52
C SER A 214 -5.18 17.15 -3.39
N SER A 215 -5.79 16.34 -4.26
CA SER A 215 -7.24 16.11 -4.26
C SER A 215 -7.71 15.03 -3.29
N CYS A 216 -6.84 14.11 -2.88
CA CYS A 216 -7.21 12.98 -2.04
C CYS A 216 -6.39 12.81 -0.75
N ALA A 217 -5.13 13.28 -0.69
CA ALA A 217 -4.28 13.07 0.47
C ALA A 217 -4.66 14.02 1.62
N THR A 218 -4.67 13.49 2.83
CA THR A 218 -4.79 14.28 4.06
C THR A 218 -3.49 14.99 4.39
N ARG A 219 -2.36 14.42 3.94
CA ARG A 219 -1.02 14.98 4.12
C ARG A 219 -0.09 14.59 2.99
N VAL A 220 0.73 15.54 2.54
CA VAL A 220 1.73 15.33 1.50
C VAL A 220 3.13 15.39 2.09
N LEU A 221 3.91 14.36 1.84
CA LEU A 221 5.34 14.27 2.16
C LEU A 221 6.14 14.39 0.87
N ARG A 222 7.12 15.30 0.83
CA ARG A 222 7.99 15.43 -0.34
C ARG A 222 9.26 14.62 -0.15
N MET A 223 9.57 13.78 -1.14
CA MET A 223 10.77 12.97 -1.16
C MET A 223 11.73 13.46 -2.24
N ASN A 224 12.97 13.79 -1.82
CA ASN A 224 14.03 14.20 -2.72
C ASN A 224 15.37 13.59 -2.26
N ASN A 225 16.13 13.01 -3.20
CA ASN A 225 17.44 12.41 -2.93
C ASN A 225 17.45 11.47 -1.70
N GLY A 226 16.44 10.62 -1.57
CA GLY A 226 16.36 9.66 -0.48
C GLY A 226 15.97 10.23 0.89
N MET A 227 15.62 11.50 0.99
CA MET A 227 15.14 12.17 2.21
C MET A 227 13.68 12.57 2.07
N VAL A 228 12.97 12.60 3.19
CA VAL A 228 11.58 13.06 3.28
C VAL A 228 11.54 14.38 4.05
N SER A 229 10.79 15.35 3.51
CA SER A 229 10.41 16.58 4.19
C SER A 229 8.88 16.69 4.25
N SER A 230 8.34 17.12 5.39
CA SER A 230 6.93 17.53 5.47
C SER A 230 6.76 18.90 4.81
N GLN A 231 5.65 19.09 4.07
CA GLN A 231 5.09 20.42 3.88
C GLN A 231 4.07 20.63 5.01
N ASP A 232 4.32 21.66 5.81
CA ASP A 232 3.33 22.22 6.72
C ASP A 232 2.20 22.90 5.92
#